data_2c43c965ca87f0b089ee3c1828d25ceb
#
_entry.id   2c43c965ca87f0b089ee3c1828d25ceb
#
_cell.length_a   1.000
_cell.length_b   1.000
_cell.length_c   1.000
_cell.angle_alpha   90.00
_cell.angle_beta   90.00
_cell.angle_gamma   90.00
#
_symmetry.space_group_name_H-M   'P 1'
#
loop_
_entity.id
_entity.type
_entity.pdbx_description
1 polymer ?
#
loop_
_entity_poly.entity_id
_entity_poly.type
_entity_poly.pdbx_seq_one_letter_code
_entity_poly.pdbx_strand_id
1 'polypeptide(L)'
;MLWVGRRAPAALEELAAKYAKRLSRHLPLAEVRVRPAAGRQGDARRALAEEAAAVRKHLRPGDTLVVLDERGRERTTEQLAGWLAERRRLGRTVFVIGSDLGLDSSLKNEADELFALSRMTLSHGLARLLLLEQLYRATDLLAGGQYHRGSLG
;
A
#
# COMPACT_ATOMS: atom_id res chain seq x y z
N MET A 1 -0.02 -4.78 5.03
CA MET A 1 -0.61 -4.09 3.87
C MET A 1 -2.01 -4.63 3.64
N LEU A 2 -2.98 -3.75 3.50
CA LEU A 2 -4.36 -4.07 3.15
C LEU A 2 -4.63 -3.57 1.72
N TRP A 3 -5.31 -4.34 0.91
CA TRP A 3 -5.73 -3.88 -0.40
C TRP A 3 -7.14 -4.36 -0.73
N VAL A 4 -7.94 -3.44 -1.25
CA VAL A 4 -9.33 -3.69 -1.61
C VAL A 4 -9.39 -3.96 -3.10
N GLY A 5 -9.82 -5.14 -3.49
CA GLY A 5 -9.92 -5.43 -4.91
C GLY A 5 -10.08 -6.91 -5.23
N ARG A 6 -10.30 -7.18 -6.49
CA ARG A 6 -10.25 -8.53 -7.05
C ARG A 6 -8.80 -8.93 -7.28
N ARG A 7 -8.56 -10.20 -7.52
CA ARG A 7 -7.21 -10.64 -7.93
C ARG A 7 -6.83 -9.96 -9.24
N ALA A 8 -5.59 -9.48 -9.27
CA ALA A 8 -5.01 -8.92 -10.49
C ALA A 8 -4.71 -10.04 -11.51
N PRO A 9 -4.41 -9.71 -12.78
CA PRO A 9 -3.91 -10.67 -13.75
C PRO A 9 -2.74 -11.48 -13.20
N ALA A 10 -2.62 -12.75 -13.61
CA ALA A 10 -1.64 -13.70 -13.07
C ALA A 10 -0.19 -13.16 -13.07
N ALA A 11 0.21 -12.46 -14.13
CA ALA A 11 1.54 -11.86 -14.22
C ALA A 11 1.82 -10.83 -13.11
N LEU A 12 0.85 -10.00 -12.76
CA LEU A 12 0.97 -9.02 -11.68
C LEU A 12 1.00 -9.70 -10.31
N GLU A 13 0.16 -10.73 -10.11
CA GLU A 13 0.14 -11.51 -8.86
C GLU A 13 1.47 -12.23 -8.63
N GLU A 14 2.06 -12.82 -9.66
CA GLU A 14 3.35 -13.49 -9.59
C GLU A 14 4.48 -12.52 -9.23
N LEU A 15 4.54 -11.35 -9.89
CA LEU A 15 5.52 -10.32 -9.58
C LEU A 15 5.32 -9.76 -8.16
N ALA A 16 4.08 -9.50 -7.74
CA ALA A 16 3.79 -9.04 -6.40
C ALA A 16 4.25 -10.06 -5.34
N ALA A 17 3.97 -11.34 -5.54
CA ALA A 17 4.42 -12.41 -4.65
C ALA A 17 5.96 -12.47 -4.57
N LYS A 18 6.65 -12.27 -5.68
CA LYS A 18 8.12 -12.23 -5.74
C LYS A 18 8.69 -11.09 -4.89
N TYR A 19 8.14 -9.88 -5.00
CA TYR A 19 8.57 -8.74 -4.18
C TYR A 19 8.16 -8.87 -2.72
N ALA A 20 6.98 -9.38 -2.42
CA ALA A 20 6.55 -9.67 -1.05
C ALA A 20 7.51 -10.65 -0.36
N LYS A 21 7.93 -11.73 -1.05
CA LYS A 21 8.92 -12.69 -0.56
C LYS A 21 10.30 -12.05 -0.32
N ARG A 22 10.74 -11.15 -1.20
CA ARG A 22 12.00 -10.41 -1.00
C ARG A 22 11.91 -9.47 0.19
N LEU A 23 10.84 -8.69 0.27
CA LEU A 23 10.59 -7.73 1.34
C LEU A 23 10.51 -8.42 2.71
N SER A 24 9.89 -9.60 2.80
CA SER A 24 9.76 -10.36 4.05
C SER A 24 11.10 -10.81 4.66
N ARG A 25 12.19 -10.73 3.91
CA ARG A 25 13.56 -10.98 4.43
C ARG A 25 14.12 -9.78 5.19
N HIS A 26 13.60 -8.59 4.95
CA HIS A 26 14.05 -7.34 5.58
C HIS A 26 13.14 -6.91 6.73
N LEU A 27 11.85 -7.22 6.65
CA LEU A 27 10.88 -6.86 7.68
C LEU A 27 9.69 -7.83 7.69
N PRO A 28 9.00 -8.00 8.83
CA PRO A 28 7.75 -8.74 8.87
C PRO A 28 6.71 -8.08 7.97
N LEU A 29 6.16 -8.83 7.02
CA LEU A 29 5.12 -8.38 6.10
C LEU A 29 3.90 -9.29 6.21
N ALA A 30 2.73 -8.68 6.40
CA ALA A 30 1.44 -9.33 6.24
C ALA A 30 0.64 -8.62 5.14
N GLU A 31 0.11 -9.39 4.21
CA GLU A 31 -0.79 -8.90 3.19
C GLU A 31 -2.19 -9.47 3.42
N VAL A 32 -3.19 -8.60 3.38
CA VAL A 32 -4.59 -8.99 3.48
C VAL A 32 -5.36 -8.37 2.33
N ARG A 33 -6.05 -9.21 1.58
CA ARG A 33 -6.98 -8.78 0.55
C ARG A 33 -8.37 -8.62 1.15
N VAL A 34 -8.90 -7.41 1.05
CA VAL A 34 -10.28 -7.10 1.39
C VAL A 34 -11.12 -7.24 0.10
N ARG A 35 -12.21 -8.00 0.17
CA ARG A 35 -13.11 -8.12 -0.99
C ARG A 35 -13.78 -6.78 -1.26
N PRO A 36 -13.84 -6.32 -2.52
CA PRO A 36 -14.61 -5.14 -2.85
C PRO A 36 -16.08 -5.40 -2.58
N ALA A 37 -16.79 -4.37 -2.13
CA ALA A 37 -18.24 -4.48 -1.93
C ALA A 37 -18.93 -4.74 -3.27
N ALA A 38 -20.00 -5.55 -3.24
CA ALA A 38 -20.81 -5.79 -4.40
C ALA A 38 -21.67 -4.55 -4.70
N GLY A 39 -21.10 -3.58 -5.40
CA GLY A 39 -21.82 -2.40 -5.86
C GLY A 39 -22.75 -2.78 -7.03
N ARG A 40 -24.05 -2.68 -6.85
CA ARG A 40 -24.95 -2.47 -7.98
C ARG A 40 -24.67 -1.09 -8.55
N GLN A 41 -24.69 -0.95 -9.89
CA GLN A 41 -24.61 0.37 -10.53
C GLN A 41 -25.55 1.35 -9.82
N GLY A 42 -24.99 2.40 -9.19
CA GLY A 42 -25.75 3.46 -8.54
C GLY A 42 -25.43 3.74 -7.07
N ASP A 43 -24.69 2.87 -6.35
CA ASP A 43 -24.42 3.08 -4.92
C ASP A 43 -22.91 2.96 -4.56
N ALA A 44 -22.08 3.70 -5.30
CA ALA A 44 -20.63 3.76 -5.06
C ALA A 44 -20.31 4.23 -3.63
N ARG A 45 -21.09 5.17 -3.09
CA ARG A 45 -20.90 5.69 -1.73
C ARG A 45 -21.09 4.61 -0.66
N ARG A 46 -22.14 3.80 -0.81
CA ARG A 46 -22.40 2.68 0.10
C ARG A 46 -21.32 1.62 0.00
N ALA A 47 -20.91 1.28 -1.23
CA ALA A 47 -19.83 0.32 -1.45
C ALA A 47 -18.53 0.78 -0.79
N LEU A 48 -18.14 2.04 -0.95
CA LEU A 48 -16.96 2.61 -0.30
C LEU A 48 -17.05 2.58 1.23
N ALA A 49 -18.22 2.88 1.80
CA ALA A 49 -18.43 2.81 3.25
C ALA A 49 -18.31 1.37 3.79
N GLU A 50 -18.85 0.38 3.07
CA GLU A 50 -18.72 -1.04 3.41
C GLU A 50 -17.27 -1.52 3.31
N GLU A 51 -16.53 -1.11 2.28
CA GLU A 51 -15.10 -1.41 2.13
C GLU A 51 -14.27 -0.78 3.26
N ALA A 52 -14.54 0.47 3.62
CA ALA A 52 -13.89 1.15 4.73
C ALA A 52 -14.14 0.43 6.06
N ALA A 53 -15.38 0.00 6.32
CA ALA A 53 -15.70 -0.79 7.50
C ALA A 53 -14.95 -2.13 7.53
N ALA A 54 -14.79 -2.79 6.37
CA ALA A 54 -14.02 -4.02 6.27
C ALA A 54 -12.52 -3.79 6.53
N VAL A 55 -11.95 -2.69 6.00
CA VAL A 55 -10.55 -2.30 6.28
C VAL A 55 -10.33 -2.06 7.77
N ARG A 56 -11.23 -1.32 8.42
CA ARG A 56 -11.13 -0.99 9.87
C ARG A 56 -11.05 -2.21 10.78
N LYS A 57 -11.66 -3.33 10.40
CA LYS A 57 -11.57 -4.60 11.16
C LYS A 57 -10.14 -5.14 11.29
N HIS A 58 -9.25 -4.73 10.41
CA HIS A 58 -7.84 -5.13 10.42
C HIS A 58 -6.91 -4.13 11.11
N LEU A 59 -7.42 -2.94 11.47
CA LEU A 59 -6.66 -1.92 12.18
C LEU A 59 -6.66 -2.19 13.69
N ARG A 60 -5.59 -1.77 14.35
CA ARG A 60 -5.41 -1.88 15.80
C ARG A 60 -5.06 -0.52 16.38
N PRO A 61 -5.38 -0.27 17.65
CA PRO A 61 -4.86 0.92 18.36
C PRO A 61 -3.34 0.99 18.26
N GLY A 62 -2.81 2.17 17.95
CA GLY A 62 -1.36 2.39 17.80
C GLY A 62 -0.78 2.07 16.41
N ASP A 63 -1.60 1.60 15.47
CA ASP A 63 -1.15 1.49 14.07
C ASP A 63 -0.90 2.88 13.47
N THR A 64 0.13 2.99 12.64
CA THR A 64 0.27 4.11 11.71
C THR A 64 -0.48 3.77 10.43
N LEU A 65 -1.57 4.48 10.17
CA LEU A 65 -2.39 4.28 8.99
C LEU A 65 -1.92 5.14 7.82
N VAL A 66 -1.47 4.51 6.76
CA VAL A 66 -1.04 5.17 5.51
C VAL A 66 -1.97 4.76 4.39
N VAL A 67 -2.69 5.71 3.84
CA VAL A 67 -3.63 5.49 2.75
C VAL A 67 -2.98 5.93 1.43
N LEU A 68 -3.02 5.06 0.42
CA LEU A 68 -2.57 5.41 -0.91
C LEU A 68 -3.61 6.25 -1.61
N ASP A 69 -3.20 7.44 -2.03
CA ASP A 69 -4.03 8.39 -2.80
C ASP A 69 -3.13 9.22 -3.71
N GLU A 70 -3.55 9.46 -4.95
CA GLU A 70 -2.79 10.24 -5.93
C GLU A 70 -2.56 11.71 -5.50
N ARG A 71 -3.36 12.20 -4.54
CA ARG A 71 -3.24 13.54 -3.95
C ARG A 71 -2.35 13.56 -2.71
N GLY A 72 -1.85 12.39 -2.29
CA GLY A 72 -0.98 12.24 -1.14
C GLY A 72 0.41 12.80 -1.35
N ARG A 73 1.24 12.65 -0.34
CA ARG A 73 2.64 13.06 -0.37
C ARG A 73 3.46 12.10 -1.23
N GLU A 74 4.16 12.61 -2.21
CA GLU A 74 5.17 11.87 -2.99
C GLU A 74 6.50 11.82 -2.23
N ARG A 75 7.27 10.75 -2.46
CA ARG A 75 8.62 10.57 -1.93
C ARG A 75 9.53 9.97 -2.99
N THR A 76 10.81 10.33 -2.95
CA THR A 76 11.84 9.53 -3.61
C THR A 76 12.03 8.21 -2.85
N THR A 77 12.71 7.25 -3.45
CA THR A 77 13.03 5.97 -2.77
C THR A 77 13.84 6.20 -1.50
N GLU A 78 14.79 7.14 -1.52
CA GLU A 78 15.63 7.49 -0.36
C GLU A 78 14.79 8.15 0.76
N GLN A 79 13.86 9.02 0.39
CA GLN A 79 12.94 9.62 1.35
C GLN A 79 12.01 8.57 1.96
N LEU A 80 11.54 7.60 1.15
CA LEU A 80 10.75 6.48 1.64
C LEU A 80 11.58 5.60 2.60
N ALA A 81 12.84 5.34 2.29
CA ALA A 81 13.74 4.58 3.15
C ALA A 81 13.94 5.26 4.51
N GLY A 82 14.24 6.56 4.52
CA GLY A 82 14.36 7.34 5.76
C GLY A 82 13.08 7.33 6.59
N TRP A 83 11.94 7.53 5.93
CA TRP A 83 10.63 7.49 6.58
C TRP A 83 10.32 6.10 7.17
N LEU A 84 10.61 5.01 6.45
CA LEU A 84 10.44 3.65 6.96
C LEU A 84 11.33 3.37 8.19
N ALA A 85 12.57 3.84 8.18
CA ALA A 85 13.49 3.67 9.31
C ALA A 85 12.94 4.31 10.59
N GLU A 86 12.34 5.48 10.48
CA GLU A 86 11.68 6.15 11.61
C GLU A 86 10.44 5.38 12.08
N ARG A 87 9.57 4.97 11.15
CA ARG A 87 8.30 4.29 11.46
C ARG A 87 8.49 2.92 12.10
N ARG A 88 9.52 2.18 11.70
CA ARG A 88 9.83 0.87 12.30
C ARG A 88 10.06 0.92 13.82
N ARG A 89 10.42 2.08 14.35
CA ARG A 89 10.60 2.30 15.80
C ARG A 89 9.29 2.58 16.53
N LEU A 90 8.25 2.99 15.81
CA LEU A 90 6.99 3.44 16.38
C LEU A 90 5.92 2.35 16.43
N GLY A 91 6.13 1.20 15.79
CA GLY A 91 5.18 0.11 15.77
C GLY A 91 4.76 -0.33 14.38
N ARG A 92 3.54 -0.83 14.26
CA ARG A 92 3.01 -1.37 13.01
C ARG A 92 2.54 -0.24 12.07
N THR A 93 3.01 -0.28 10.84
CA THR A 93 2.51 0.58 9.75
C THR A 93 1.57 -0.22 8.86
N VAL A 94 0.40 0.31 8.59
CA VAL A 94 -0.63 -0.30 7.74
C VAL A 94 -0.82 0.56 6.49
N PHE A 95 -0.38 0.04 5.34
CA PHE A 95 -0.67 0.66 4.05
C PHE A 95 -2.01 0.15 3.54
N VAL A 96 -2.86 1.04 3.06
CA VAL A 96 -4.17 0.70 2.49
C VAL A 96 -4.25 1.16 1.05
N ILE A 97 -4.57 0.22 0.16
CA ILE A 97 -4.83 0.47 -1.27
C ILE A 97 -6.32 0.29 -1.53
N GLY A 98 -6.95 1.27 -2.15
CA GLY A 98 -8.37 1.26 -2.48
C GLY A 98 -8.75 0.34 -3.64
N SER A 99 -10.04 0.15 -3.80
CA SER A 99 -10.63 -0.50 -4.97
C SER A 99 -10.60 0.42 -6.20
N ASP A 100 -11.13 -0.04 -7.32
CA ASP A 100 -11.29 0.78 -8.53
C ASP A 100 -12.19 2.02 -8.31
N LEU A 101 -12.98 2.03 -7.25
CA LEU A 101 -13.77 3.18 -6.81
C LEU A 101 -12.96 4.16 -5.95
N GLY A 102 -11.72 3.81 -5.59
CA GLY A 102 -10.89 4.55 -4.65
C GLY A 102 -11.13 4.11 -3.20
N LEU A 103 -11.06 5.05 -2.27
CA LEU A 103 -11.27 4.85 -0.84
C LEU A 103 -12.27 5.86 -0.28
N ASP A 104 -13.05 5.43 0.70
CA ASP A 104 -13.98 6.29 1.43
C ASP A 104 -13.26 7.48 2.07
N SER A 105 -13.89 8.66 1.99
CA SER A 105 -13.32 9.89 2.53
C SER A 105 -13.10 9.83 4.03
N SER A 106 -13.95 9.12 4.79
CA SER A 106 -13.76 8.96 6.23
C SER A 106 -12.48 8.22 6.56
N LEU A 107 -12.13 7.17 5.80
CA LEU A 107 -10.90 6.44 6.00
C LEU A 107 -9.66 7.28 5.64
N LYS A 108 -9.77 8.13 4.59
CA LYS A 108 -8.70 9.08 4.25
C LYS A 108 -8.50 10.14 5.34
N ASN A 109 -9.57 10.59 5.97
CA ASN A 109 -9.50 11.56 7.06
C ASN A 109 -8.95 10.97 8.36
N GLU A 110 -9.10 9.67 8.58
CA GLU A 110 -8.52 8.93 9.72
C GLU A 110 -7.04 8.61 9.52
N ALA A 111 -6.53 8.66 8.28
CA ALA A 111 -5.16 8.30 7.99
C ALA A 111 -4.16 9.27 8.63
N ASP A 112 -3.08 8.71 9.19
CA ASP A 112 -1.94 9.50 9.65
C ASP A 112 -1.23 10.14 8.45
N GLU A 113 -1.32 9.50 7.30
CA GLU A 113 -0.73 10.03 6.06
C GLU A 113 -1.46 9.53 4.81
N LEU A 114 -1.61 10.44 3.83
CA LEU A 114 -1.91 10.10 2.45
C LEU A 114 -0.60 10.03 1.67
N PHE A 115 -0.34 8.91 1.04
CA PHE A 115 0.89 8.65 0.29
C PHE A 115 0.59 8.42 -1.19
N ALA A 116 1.28 9.17 -2.06
CA ALA A 116 1.19 9.01 -3.50
C ALA A 116 2.40 8.27 -4.06
N LEU A 117 2.14 7.16 -4.75
CA LEU A 117 3.15 6.50 -5.58
C LEU A 117 3.42 7.28 -6.87
N SER A 118 2.41 7.99 -7.35
CA SER A 118 2.40 8.80 -8.56
C SER A 118 1.20 9.75 -8.51
N ARG A 119 1.25 10.84 -9.24
CA ARG A 119 0.09 11.72 -9.52
C ARG A 119 -0.87 11.11 -10.55
N MET A 120 -0.46 10.04 -11.20
CA MET A 120 -1.31 9.30 -12.12
C MET A 120 -2.18 8.30 -11.37
N THR A 121 -3.40 8.11 -11.83
CA THR A 121 -4.30 7.08 -11.32
C THR A 121 -3.79 5.70 -11.72
N LEU A 122 -3.57 4.83 -10.73
CA LEU A 122 -3.11 3.46 -10.91
C LEU A 122 -4.22 2.47 -10.58
N SER A 123 -4.31 1.38 -11.33
CA SER A 123 -5.15 0.26 -10.90
C SER A 123 -4.63 -0.31 -9.57
N HIS A 124 -5.53 -0.87 -8.74
CA HIS A 124 -5.13 -1.43 -7.44
C HIS A 124 -4.04 -2.51 -7.53
N GLY A 125 -4.05 -3.32 -8.60
CA GLY A 125 -3.01 -4.35 -8.83
C GLY A 125 -1.64 -3.75 -9.12
N LEU A 126 -1.56 -2.70 -9.95
CA LEU A 126 -0.33 -1.97 -10.21
C LEU A 126 0.14 -1.21 -8.97
N ALA A 127 -0.74 -0.54 -8.27
CA ALA A 127 -0.41 0.17 -7.03
C ALA A 127 0.19 -0.78 -5.99
N ARG A 128 -0.40 -1.98 -5.83
CA ARG A 128 0.13 -3.02 -4.94
C ARG A 128 1.53 -3.46 -5.36
N LEU A 129 1.74 -3.76 -6.64
CA LEU A 129 3.04 -4.19 -7.15
C LEU A 129 4.10 -3.11 -6.95
N LEU A 130 3.80 -1.87 -7.34
CA LEU A 130 4.71 -0.73 -7.18
C LEU A 130 5.05 -0.48 -5.70
N LEU A 131 4.07 -0.53 -4.81
CA LEU A 131 4.31 -0.36 -3.39
C LEU A 131 5.25 -1.44 -2.84
N LEU A 132 5.00 -2.71 -3.16
CA LEU A 132 5.86 -3.82 -2.73
C LEU A 132 7.29 -3.68 -3.27
N GLU A 133 7.46 -3.30 -4.53
CA GLU A 133 8.75 -3.06 -5.14
C GLU A 133 9.48 -1.91 -4.44
N GLN A 134 8.81 -0.78 -4.22
CA GLN A 134 9.42 0.38 -3.57
C GLN A 134 9.72 0.15 -2.09
N LEU A 135 8.88 -0.57 -1.35
CA LEU A 135 9.18 -0.97 0.02
C LEU A 135 10.39 -1.91 0.07
N TYR A 136 10.49 -2.86 -0.86
CA TYR A 136 11.66 -3.71 -0.97
C TYR A 136 12.92 -2.90 -1.29
N ARG A 137 12.87 -2.03 -2.30
CA ARG A 137 14.00 -1.16 -2.68
C ARG A 137 14.46 -0.29 -1.53
N ALA A 138 13.54 0.35 -0.82
CA ALA A 138 13.83 1.20 0.33
C ALA A 138 14.47 0.41 1.50
N THR A 139 13.96 -0.79 1.80
CA THR A 139 14.51 -1.64 2.86
C THR A 139 15.87 -2.23 2.50
N ASP A 140 16.09 -2.58 1.23
CA ASP A 140 17.38 -3.04 0.73
C ASP A 140 18.42 -1.92 0.83
N LEU A 141 18.04 -0.70 0.48
CA LEU A 141 18.89 0.50 0.63
C LEU A 141 19.32 0.69 2.10
N LEU A 142 18.38 0.58 3.04
CA LEU A 142 18.69 0.69 4.49
C LEU A 142 19.61 -0.43 4.97
N ALA A 143 19.58 -1.60 4.37
CA ALA A 143 20.46 -2.73 4.67
C ALA A 143 21.82 -2.64 3.97
N GLY A 144 22.10 -1.58 3.21
CA GLY A 144 23.33 -1.44 2.42
C GLY A 144 23.37 -2.31 1.17
N GLY A 145 22.22 -2.82 0.73
CA GLY A 145 22.10 -3.65 -0.47
C GLY A 145 22.34 -2.85 -1.76
N GLN A 146 22.48 -3.58 -2.86
CA GLN A 146 22.83 -2.99 -4.16
C GLN A 146 21.64 -2.88 -5.12
N TYR A 147 20.44 -3.30 -4.71
CA TYR A 147 19.28 -3.30 -5.59
C TYR A 147 18.92 -1.89 -6.10
N HIS A 148 19.07 -0.90 -5.24
CA HIS A 148 18.84 0.51 -5.64
C HIS A 148 19.90 1.02 -6.64
N ARG A 149 21.15 0.57 -6.54
CA ARG A 149 22.26 0.99 -7.42
C ARG A 149 22.13 0.49 -8.86
N GLY A 150 21.38 -0.57 -9.10
CA GLY A 150 21.09 -1.09 -10.45
C GLY A 150 20.26 -0.14 -11.31
N SER A 151 19.84 1.00 -10.78
CA SER A 151 19.10 2.06 -11.50
C SER A 151 20.01 3.12 -12.11
N LEU A 152 21.33 3.01 -11.95
CA LEU A 152 22.32 3.93 -12.54
C LEU A 152 22.79 3.46 -13.91
N GLY A 153 21.88 2.80 -14.63
CA GLY A 153 22.07 2.48 -16.04
C GLY A 153 21.64 3.61 -16.94
#